data_7c3292be4fe41e2b2656de8ef601f24d
#
_entry.id   7c3292be4fe41e2b2656de8ef601f24d
#
_cell.length_a   1.000
_cell.length_b   1.000
_cell.length_c   1.000
_cell.angle_alpha   90.00
_cell.angle_beta   90.00
_cell.angle_gamma   90.00
#
_symmetry.space_group_name_H-M   'P 1'
#
loop_
_entity.id
_entity.type
_entity.pdbx_description
1 polymer ?
#
loop_
_entity_poly.entity_id
_entity_poly.type
_entity_poly.pdbx_seq_one_letter_code
_entity_poly.pdbx_strand_id
1 'polypeptide(L)'
;DEHPWFIESRSSKDNPKRDWYIWKDGKGDQEPNNWESIFSGSAWQHDELTNQYYLHLFATKQPDLNWENTEMRHELFNMVNWWLDKGIDGYRVDAISHIKKRDELPDMPNPNAEKYVSSFDMHTNQPGIQEYLKELKEETFAKYDIMTVGEANGVGIDEADEWVGEVNGKFNMIFQFEHLG
;
A
#
# COMPACT_ATOMS: atom_id res chain seq x y z
N ASP A 1 10.23 9.50 0.56
CA ASP A 1 11.66 9.14 0.43
C ASP A 1 12.55 9.81 1.48
N GLU A 2 12.07 10.85 2.15
CA GLU A 2 12.81 11.56 3.21
C GLU A 2 12.50 11.04 4.63
N HIS A 3 11.55 10.12 4.78
CA HIS A 3 11.21 9.55 6.07
C HIS A 3 12.37 8.70 6.64
N PRO A 4 12.68 8.78 7.94
CA PRO A 4 13.78 8.02 8.55
C PRO A 4 13.73 6.52 8.27
N TRP A 5 12.56 5.91 8.25
CA TRP A 5 12.41 4.49 7.92
C TRP A 5 12.92 4.16 6.51
N PHE A 6 12.61 5.01 5.52
CA PHE A 6 13.08 4.80 4.15
C PHE A 6 14.57 5.06 4.02
N ILE A 7 15.10 6.10 4.67
CA ILE A 7 16.54 6.39 4.70
C ILE A 7 17.31 5.20 5.28
N GLU A 8 16.84 4.61 6.37
CA GLU A 8 17.43 3.40 6.93
C GLU A 8 17.28 2.21 5.97
N SER A 9 16.08 1.95 5.44
CA SER A 9 15.79 0.86 4.52
C SER A 9 16.72 0.86 3.30
N ARG A 10 16.96 2.04 2.69
CA ARG A 10 17.81 2.17 1.51
C ARG A 10 19.32 2.13 1.80
N SER A 11 19.73 2.28 3.05
CA SER A 11 21.13 2.40 3.42
C SER A 11 21.94 1.11 3.19
N SER A 12 21.31 -0.04 3.31
CA SER A 12 21.93 -1.36 3.11
C SER A 12 20.86 -2.44 2.86
N LYS A 13 21.21 -3.47 2.09
CA LYS A 13 20.37 -4.68 1.93
C LYS A 13 20.18 -5.46 3.24
N ASP A 14 21.13 -5.32 4.16
CA ASP A 14 21.11 -5.99 5.47
C ASP A 14 20.51 -5.11 6.59
N ASN A 15 19.99 -3.92 6.28
CA ASN A 15 19.39 -3.06 7.28
C ASN A 15 18.10 -3.71 7.82
N PRO A 16 17.84 -3.72 9.14
CA PRO A 16 16.62 -4.30 9.73
C PRO A 16 15.32 -3.78 9.14
N LYS A 17 15.30 -2.53 8.65
CA LYS A 17 14.14 -1.96 7.99
C LYS A 17 14.11 -2.16 6.46
N ARG A 18 15.03 -2.99 5.92
CA ARG A 18 15.07 -3.20 4.46
C ARG A 18 13.70 -3.60 3.93
N ASP A 19 13.11 -4.62 4.52
CA ASP A 19 11.85 -5.22 4.09
C ASP A 19 10.60 -4.47 4.61
N TRP A 20 10.78 -3.27 5.20
CA TRP A 20 9.65 -2.38 5.49
C TRP A 20 9.12 -1.71 4.23
N TYR A 21 9.89 -1.73 3.16
CA TYR A 21 9.53 -1.30 1.81
C TYR A 21 9.71 -2.44 0.82
N ILE A 22 9.19 -2.30 -0.37
CA ILE A 22 9.22 -3.35 -1.39
C ILE A 22 10.39 -3.11 -2.31
N TRP A 23 11.42 -3.93 -2.17
CA TRP A 23 12.64 -3.89 -2.97
C TRP A 23 12.76 -5.13 -3.86
N LYS A 24 13.21 -4.95 -5.10
CA LYS A 24 13.48 -6.04 -6.04
C LYS A 24 14.74 -5.77 -6.83
N ASP A 25 15.43 -6.84 -7.25
CA ASP A 25 16.47 -6.74 -8.25
C ASP A 25 15.86 -6.45 -9.63
N GLY A 26 16.58 -5.68 -10.43
CA GLY A 26 16.19 -5.45 -11.83
C GLY A 26 16.42 -6.70 -12.70
N LYS A 27 15.86 -6.68 -13.91
CA LYS A 27 16.11 -7.66 -14.97
C LYS A 27 17.23 -7.13 -15.87
N GLY A 28 18.48 -7.28 -15.45
CA GLY A 28 19.62 -6.59 -16.06
C GLY A 28 19.55 -5.10 -15.77
N ASP A 29 19.57 -4.28 -16.83
CA ASP A 29 19.43 -2.82 -16.72
C ASP A 29 17.98 -2.33 -16.74
N GLN A 30 17.01 -3.25 -16.60
CA GLN A 30 15.58 -2.94 -16.64
C GLN A 30 14.94 -3.10 -15.26
N GLU A 31 13.77 -2.50 -15.11
CA GLU A 31 12.93 -2.60 -13.93
C GLU A 31 12.52 -4.07 -13.64
N PRO A 32 12.13 -4.39 -12.39
CA PRO A 32 11.72 -5.74 -11.99
C PRO A 32 10.52 -6.29 -12.78
N ASN A 33 9.60 -5.41 -13.16
CA ASN A 33 8.45 -5.70 -14.00
C ASN A 33 8.01 -4.47 -14.79
N ASN A 34 6.98 -4.61 -15.61
CA ASN A 34 6.46 -3.56 -16.49
C ASN A 34 5.33 -2.72 -15.89
N TRP A 35 5.22 -2.63 -14.58
CA TRP A 35 4.14 -1.89 -13.93
C TRP A 35 4.27 -0.38 -14.14
N GLU A 36 3.13 0.23 -14.50
CA GLU A 36 3.00 1.68 -14.55
C GLU A 36 2.57 2.23 -13.19
N SER A 37 3.19 3.34 -12.80
CA SER A 37 2.72 4.15 -11.66
C SER A 37 1.35 4.78 -11.99
N ILE A 38 0.51 4.95 -10.98
CA ILE A 38 -0.79 5.65 -11.11
C ILE A 38 -0.59 7.09 -11.63
N PHE A 39 0.57 7.70 -11.38
CA PHE A 39 0.94 9.02 -11.89
C PHE A 39 1.76 8.96 -13.19
N SER A 40 1.69 7.83 -13.91
CA SER A 40 2.43 7.55 -15.14
C SER A 40 3.93 7.29 -14.92
N GLY A 41 4.54 6.61 -15.89
CA GLY A 41 5.92 6.18 -15.83
C GLY A 41 6.08 4.87 -15.06
N SER A 42 7.32 4.47 -14.79
CA SER A 42 7.60 3.24 -14.04
C SER A 42 7.05 3.31 -12.62
N ALA A 43 6.49 2.20 -12.12
CA ALA A 43 6.20 2.02 -10.71
C ALA A 43 7.46 1.69 -9.87
N TRP A 44 8.62 1.61 -10.50
CA TRP A 44 9.89 1.26 -9.87
C TRP A 44 10.93 2.35 -10.04
N GLN A 45 11.62 2.68 -8.96
CA GLN A 45 12.75 3.60 -8.98
C GLN A 45 14.04 2.89 -8.60
N HIS A 46 15.06 3.01 -9.44
CA HIS A 46 16.39 2.50 -9.16
C HIS A 46 17.05 3.28 -8.01
N ASP A 47 17.63 2.55 -7.08
CA ASP A 47 18.47 3.08 -6.00
C ASP A 47 19.93 2.68 -6.21
N GLU A 48 20.79 3.66 -6.45
CA GLU A 48 22.20 3.45 -6.75
C GLU A 48 22.98 2.90 -5.55
N LEU A 49 22.56 3.19 -4.30
CA LEU A 49 23.27 2.76 -3.10
C LEU A 49 23.30 1.24 -2.96
N THR A 50 22.20 0.59 -3.29
CA THR A 50 22.06 -0.86 -3.11
C THR A 50 21.89 -1.62 -4.42
N ASN A 51 21.84 -0.89 -5.54
CA ASN A 51 21.61 -1.43 -6.88
C ASN A 51 20.37 -2.31 -6.96
N GLN A 52 19.29 -1.83 -6.34
CA GLN A 52 17.95 -2.44 -6.42
C GLN A 52 16.91 -1.37 -6.76
N TYR A 53 15.68 -1.80 -7.02
CA TYR A 53 14.55 -0.93 -7.28
C TYR A 53 13.57 -0.98 -6.11
N TYR A 54 13.00 0.16 -5.73
CA TYR A 54 11.88 0.19 -4.81
C TYR A 54 10.56 0.50 -5.54
N LEU A 55 9.48 -0.08 -5.04
CA LEU A 55 8.13 0.14 -5.57
C LEU A 55 7.57 1.48 -5.09
N HIS A 56 6.93 2.21 -6.00
CA HIS A 56 6.12 3.39 -5.72
C HIS A 56 4.91 3.43 -6.65
N LEU A 57 3.74 3.02 -6.16
CA LEU A 57 2.52 3.03 -7.00
C LEU A 57 2.06 4.44 -7.37
N PHE A 58 2.46 5.43 -6.59
CA PHE A 58 2.20 6.86 -6.81
C PHE A 58 3.48 7.60 -7.21
N ALA A 59 3.79 8.71 -6.56
CA ALA A 59 5.01 9.44 -6.89
C ALA A 59 6.27 8.72 -6.39
N THR A 60 7.40 8.93 -7.09
CA THR A 60 8.73 8.42 -6.71
C THR A 60 9.09 8.77 -5.27
N LYS A 61 8.63 9.91 -4.77
CA LYS A 61 8.83 10.35 -3.37
C LYS A 61 7.93 9.66 -2.35
N GLN A 62 7.07 8.74 -2.79
CA GLN A 62 6.14 7.98 -1.97
C GLN A 62 6.42 6.48 -2.08
N PRO A 63 7.56 5.98 -1.54
CA PRO A 63 7.86 4.54 -1.54
C PRO A 63 6.76 3.76 -0.84
N ASP A 64 6.33 2.64 -1.44
CA ASP A 64 5.29 1.79 -0.88
C ASP A 64 5.78 1.00 0.33
N LEU A 65 5.02 1.04 1.42
CA LEU A 65 5.25 0.22 2.58
C LEU A 65 4.91 -1.25 2.29
N ASN A 66 5.73 -2.14 2.81
CA ASN A 66 5.53 -3.58 2.70
C ASN A 66 4.62 -4.09 3.82
N TRP A 67 3.33 -4.19 3.56
CA TRP A 67 2.35 -4.68 4.54
C TRP A 67 2.51 -6.16 4.92
N GLU A 68 3.33 -6.93 4.21
CA GLU A 68 3.68 -8.28 4.62
C GLU A 68 4.63 -8.30 5.83
N ASN A 69 5.36 -7.20 6.05
CA ASN A 69 6.28 -7.07 7.18
C ASN A 69 5.51 -6.72 8.47
N THR A 70 5.54 -7.62 9.43
CA THR A 70 4.81 -7.48 10.70
C THR A 70 5.36 -6.34 11.57
N GLU A 71 6.68 -6.16 11.63
CA GLU A 71 7.29 -5.08 12.42
C GLU A 71 6.90 -3.71 11.87
N MET A 72 6.92 -3.56 10.55
CA MET A 72 6.45 -2.35 9.90
C MET A 72 5.00 -2.04 10.26
N ARG A 73 4.10 -3.05 10.19
CA ARG A 73 2.68 -2.85 10.55
C ARG A 73 2.53 -2.40 12.00
N HIS A 74 3.24 -3.05 12.94
CA HIS A 74 3.18 -2.66 14.35
C HIS A 74 3.63 -1.21 14.57
N GLU A 75 4.71 -0.77 13.93
CA GLU A 75 5.16 0.61 14.04
C GLU A 75 4.19 1.61 13.39
N LEU A 76 3.55 1.21 12.29
CA LEU A 76 2.48 2.00 11.69
C LEU A 76 1.28 2.14 12.65
N PHE A 77 0.87 1.05 13.30
CA PHE A 77 -0.23 1.09 14.29
C PHE A 77 0.14 1.93 15.52
N ASN A 78 1.39 1.87 15.98
CA ASN A 78 1.88 2.74 17.05
C ASN A 78 1.75 4.23 16.65
N MET A 79 2.07 4.58 15.43
CA MET A 79 1.92 5.94 14.92
C MET A 79 0.44 6.36 14.87
N VAL A 80 -0.45 5.49 14.39
CA VAL A 80 -1.90 5.74 14.35
C VAL A 80 -2.43 5.98 15.76
N ASN A 81 -2.09 5.10 16.71
CA ASN A 81 -2.51 5.21 18.12
C ASN A 81 -1.96 6.47 18.80
N TRP A 82 -0.72 6.87 18.47
CA TRP A 82 -0.13 8.09 19.03
C TRP A 82 -0.96 9.33 18.69
N TRP A 83 -1.54 9.41 17.49
CA TRP A 83 -2.45 10.50 17.13
C TRP A 83 -3.81 10.37 17.81
N LEU A 84 -4.35 9.15 17.91
CA LEU A 84 -5.62 8.89 18.60
C LEU A 84 -5.53 9.24 20.09
N ASP A 85 -4.41 8.93 20.74
CA ASP A 85 -4.13 9.31 22.13
C ASP A 85 -4.08 10.84 22.34
N LYS A 86 -3.83 11.61 21.30
CA LYS A 86 -3.90 13.08 21.33
C LYS A 86 -5.32 13.63 21.18
N GLY A 87 -6.30 12.76 20.96
CA GLY A 87 -7.71 13.12 20.93
C GLY A 87 -8.21 13.60 19.57
N ILE A 88 -7.64 13.13 18.46
CA ILE A 88 -8.26 13.33 17.15
C ILE A 88 -9.55 12.51 17.03
N ASP A 89 -10.54 13.03 16.30
CA ASP A 89 -11.87 12.43 16.20
C ASP A 89 -11.99 11.35 15.13
N GLY A 90 -10.91 11.05 14.42
CA GLY A 90 -10.91 9.98 13.42
C GLY A 90 -9.87 10.12 12.33
N TYR A 91 -10.00 9.28 11.30
CA TYR A 91 -9.10 9.22 10.16
C TYR A 91 -9.84 9.18 8.84
N ARG A 92 -9.34 9.92 7.88
CA ARG A 92 -9.51 9.62 6.46
C ARG A 92 -8.25 8.88 6.01
N VAL A 93 -8.42 7.64 5.50
CA VAL A 93 -7.31 6.78 5.11
C VAL A 93 -7.22 6.73 3.59
N ASP A 94 -6.18 7.34 3.08
CA ASP A 94 -5.90 7.49 1.65
C ASP A 94 -5.48 6.16 1.02
N ALA A 95 -5.97 5.88 -0.20
CA ALA A 95 -5.53 4.76 -1.03
C ALA A 95 -5.45 3.39 -0.32
N ILE A 96 -6.31 3.15 0.66
CA ILE A 96 -6.23 1.97 1.54
C ILE A 96 -6.46 0.65 0.80
N SER A 97 -7.11 0.65 -0.34
CA SER A 97 -7.31 -0.56 -1.14
C SER A 97 -6.04 -1.03 -1.87
N HIS A 98 -4.96 -0.24 -1.86
CA HIS A 98 -3.71 -0.53 -2.55
C HIS A 98 -2.61 -1.14 -1.67
N ILE A 99 -2.87 -1.39 -0.39
CA ILE A 99 -1.84 -1.85 0.56
C ILE A 99 -1.36 -3.28 0.31
N LYS A 100 -2.23 -4.18 -0.17
CA LYS A 100 -1.87 -5.54 -0.58
C LYS A 100 -1.56 -5.57 -2.08
N LYS A 101 -0.40 -6.12 -2.43
CA LYS A 101 0.00 -6.40 -3.81
C LYS A 101 -0.19 -7.88 -4.11
N ARG A 102 -0.36 -8.21 -5.39
CA ARG A 102 -0.35 -9.60 -5.84
C ARG A 102 1.02 -10.21 -5.58
N ASP A 103 1.02 -11.43 -5.08
CA ASP A 103 2.23 -12.18 -4.77
C ASP A 103 3.15 -12.26 -6.01
N GLU A 104 4.47 -12.30 -5.78
CA GLU A 104 5.52 -12.36 -6.80
C GLU A 104 5.64 -11.13 -7.72
N LEU A 105 4.68 -10.21 -7.72
CA LEU A 105 4.68 -8.99 -8.54
C LEU A 105 4.91 -9.30 -10.04
N PRO A 106 4.02 -10.08 -10.69
CA PRO A 106 4.22 -10.56 -12.05
C PRO A 106 4.17 -9.42 -13.08
N ASP A 107 4.80 -9.64 -14.24
CA ASP A 107 4.59 -8.74 -15.39
C ASP A 107 3.13 -8.72 -15.80
N MET A 108 2.66 -7.54 -16.22
CA MET A 108 1.35 -7.39 -16.87
C MET A 108 1.41 -7.88 -18.33
N PRO A 109 0.33 -8.51 -18.83
CA PRO A 109 0.19 -8.78 -20.26
C PRO A 109 0.35 -7.51 -21.08
N ASN A 110 1.23 -7.54 -22.08
CA ASN A 110 1.59 -6.36 -22.86
C ASN A 110 1.47 -6.60 -24.38
N PRO A 111 0.24 -6.77 -24.91
CA PRO A 111 0.04 -7.05 -26.34
C PRO A 111 0.41 -5.87 -27.24
N ASN A 112 0.43 -4.65 -26.72
CA ASN A 112 0.72 -3.42 -27.48
C ASN A 112 2.20 -3.02 -27.42
N ALA A 113 3.05 -3.80 -26.75
CA ALA A 113 4.47 -3.51 -26.53
C ALA A 113 4.71 -2.10 -25.93
N GLU A 114 3.88 -1.70 -25.00
CA GLU A 114 4.03 -0.47 -24.23
C GLU A 114 5.25 -0.56 -23.30
N LYS A 115 5.85 0.56 -22.96
CA LYS A 115 7.00 0.55 -22.05
C LYS A 115 6.57 0.16 -20.64
N TYR A 116 5.47 0.69 -20.17
CA TYR A 116 4.84 0.34 -18.90
C TYR A 116 3.35 0.08 -19.11
N VAL A 117 2.77 -0.77 -18.29
CA VAL A 117 1.36 -1.20 -18.40
C VAL A 117 0.66 -0.98 -17.07
N SER A 118 -0.56 -0.44 -17.11
CA SER A 118 -1.36 -0.26 -15.92
C SER A 118 -1.45 -1.57 -15.11
N SER A 119 -1.05 -1.51 -13.87
CA SER A 119 -1.02 -2.65 -12.95
C SER A 119 -2.14 -2.62 -11.90
N PHE A 120 -3.17 -1.82 -12.15
CA PHE A 120 -4.24 -1.56 -11.19
C PHE A 120 -4.82 -2.87 -10.61
N ASP A 121 -5.07 -3.87 -11.45
CA ASP A 121 -5.57 -5.19 -11.05
C ASP A 121 -4.60 -6.01 -10.20
N MET A 122 -3.35 -5.56 -10.06
CA MET A 122 -2.31 -6.27 -9.29
C MET A 122 -2.12 -5.73 -7.88
N HIS A 123 -2.74 -4.61 -7.57
CA HIS A 123 -2.57 -3.97 -6.27
C HIS A 123 -3.86 -3.32 -5.72
N THR A 124 -5.00 -3.50 -6.38
CA THR A 124 -6.28 -2.95 -5.92
C THR A 124 -7.14 -4.04 -5.33
N ASN A 125 -7.57 -3.87 -4.08
CA ASN A 125 -8.47 -4.78 -3.36
C ASN A 125 -8.08 -6.27 -3.52
N GLN A 126 -6.78 -6.57 -3.38
CA GLN A 126 -6.25 -7.91 -3.58
C GLN A 126 -6.74 -8.90 -2.51
N PRO A 127 -6.88 -10.19 -2.85
CA PRO A 127 -7.17 -11.25 -1.88
C PRO A 127 -6.21 -11.20 -0.69
N GLY A 128 -6.75 -11.31 0.53
CA GLY A 128 -5.98 -11.21 1.77
C GLY A 128 -5.88 -9.79 2.36
N ILE A 129 -6.32 -8.76 1.64
CA ILE A 129 -6.29 -7.38 2.16
C ILE A 129 -7.13 -7.24 3.45
N GLN A 130 -8.22 -7.99 3.56
CA GLN A 130 -9.13 -7.91 4.71
C GLN A 130 -8.47 -8.35 6.02
N GLU A 131 -7.45 -9.20 5.96
CA GLU A 131 -6.67 -9.60 7.15
C GLU A 131 -5.87 -8.41 7.70
N TYR A 132 -5.23 -7.63 6.82
CA TYR A 132 -4.51 -6.42 7.21
C TYR A 132 -5.43 -5.32 7.74
N LEU A 133 -6.59 -5.15 7.09
CA LEU A 133 -7.58 -4.15 7.53
C LEU A 133 -8.21 -4.54 8.87
N LYS A 134 -8.42 -5.83 9.12
CA LYS A 134 -8.89 -6.34 10.41
C LYS A 134 -7.86 -6.06 11.50
N GLU A 135 -6.59 -6.39 11.26
CA GLU A 135 -5.50 -6.12 12.21
C GLU A 135 -5.38 -4.61 12.50
N LEU A 136 -5.41 -3.77 11.47
CA LEU A 136 -5.43 -2.31 11.62
C LEU A 136 -6.59 -1.85 12.51
N LYS A 137 -7.81 -2.32 12.26
CA LYS A 137 -8.98 -1.97 13.07
C LYS A 137 -8.82 -2.42 14.51
N GLU A 138 -8.48 -3.68 14.74
CA GLU A 138 -8.37 -4.28 16.09
C GLU A 138 -7.26 -3.63 16.91
N GLU A 139 -6.13 -3.32 16.29
CA GLU A 139 -4.98 -2.74 16.97
C GLU A 139 -5.05 -1.21 17.12
N THR A 140 -5.94 -0.54 16.40
CA THR A 140 -6.07 0.92 16.43
C THR A 140 -7.50 1.39 16.64
N PHE A 141 -8.29 1.48 15.59
CA PHE A 141 -9.58 2.16 15.54
C PHE A 141 -10.61 1.62 16.56
N ALA A 142 -10.63 0.31 16.78
CA ALA A 142 -11.59 -0.32 17.68
C ALA A 142 -11.37 0.03 19.18
N LYS A 143 -10.22 0.62 19.51
CA LYS A 143 -9.87 1.03 20.88
C LYS A 143 -10.38 2.43 21.24
N TYR A 144 -10.96 3.16 20.29
CA TYR A 144 -11.34 4.57 20.41
C TYR A 144 -12.75 4.81 19.87
N ASP A 145 -13.44 5.81 20.42
CA ASP A 145 -14.70 6.31 19.88
C ASP A 145 -14.43 7.36 18.81
N ILE A 146 -14.25 6.91 17.58
CA ILE A 146 -13.82 7.72 16.45
C ILE A 146 -14.59 7.38 15.18
N MET A 147 -14.47 8.23 14.17
CA MET A 147 -14.99 8.02 12.83
C MET A 147 -13.86 7.74 11.84
N THR A 148 -14.05 6.75 10.99
CA THR A 148 -13.08 6.39 9.94
C THR A 148 -13.70 6.38 8.55
N VAL A 149 -12.96 6.92 7.58
CA VAL A 149 -13.36 6.95 6.16
C VAL A 149 -12.21 6.40 5.33
N GLY A 150 -12.43 5.31 4.61
CA GLY A 150 -11.44 4.72 3.70
C GLY A 150 -11.64 5.15 2.26
N GLU A 151 -10.56 5.52 1.58
CA GLU A 151 -10.55 5.62 0.12
C GLU A 151 -10.32 4.24 -0.48
N ALA A 152 -11.38 3.61 -1.00
CA ALA A 152 -11.42 2.20 -1.36
C ALA A 152 -11.75 1.99 -2.84
N ASN A 153 -10.83 2.41 -3.72
CA ASN A 153 -10.93 2.13 -5.15
C ASN A 153 -10.93 0.61 -5.42
N GLY A 154 -11.68 0.17 -6.42
CA GLY A 154 -11.79 -1.23 -6.81
C GLY A 154 -12.66 -2.08 -5.88
N VAL A 155 -13.41 -1.48 -4.96
CA VAL A 155 -14.35 -2.19 -4.08
C VAL A 155 -15.75 -2.13 -4.67
N GLY A 156 -16.24 -3.29 -5.12
CA GLY A 156 -17.60 -3.43 -5.63
C GLY A 156 -18.66 -3.53 -4.53
N ILE A 157 -19.93 -3.46 -4.96
CA ILE A 157 -21.06 -3.54 -4.02
C ILE A 157 -21.12 -4.88 -3.29
N ASP A 158 -20.69 -5.95 -3.95
CA ASP A 158 -20.70 -7.30 -3.39
C ASP A 158 -19.67 -7.49 -2.26
N GLU A 159 -18.63 -6.63 -2.26
CA GLU A 159 -17.54 -6.63 -1.27
C GLU A 159 -17.75 -5.59 -0.17
N ALA A 160 -18.73 -4.69 -0.33
CA ALA A 160 -18.94 -3.55 0.56
C ALA A 160 -19.15 -3.96 2.02
N ASP A 161 -19.78 -5.11 2.29
CA ASP A 161 -20.01 -5.60 3.66
C ASP A 161 -18.70 -5.87 4.43
N GLU A 162 -17.68 -6.38 3.74
CA GLU A 162 -16.36 -6.58 4.36
C GLU A 162 -15.65 -5.27 4.69
N TRP A 163 -15.98 -4.18 3.99
CA TRP A 163 -15.37 -2.87 4.19
C TRP A 163 -16.11 -1.99 5.19
N VAL A 164 -17.46 -1.95 5.12
CA VAL A 164 -18.30 -1.01 5.89
C VAL A 164 -19.52 -1.66 6.55
N GLY A 165 -19.67 -2.98 6.45
CA GLY A 165 -20.78 -3.70 7.08
C GLY A 165 -20.80 -3.53 8.60
N GLU A 166 -21.99 -3.59 9.20
CA GLU A 166 -22.17 -3.39 10.64
C GLU A 166 -21.35 -4.38 11.48
N VAL A 167 -21.19 -5.60 11.03
CA VAL A 167 -20.47 -6.66 11.76
C VAL A 167 -19.01 -6.78 11.30
N ASN A 168 -18.81 -6.85 9.97
CA ASN A 168 -17.51 -7.19 9.38
C ASN A 168 -16.71 -5.95 8.94
N GLY A 169 -17.32 -4.80 8.82
CA GLY A 169 -16.70 -3.59 8.30
C GLY A 169 -15.49 -3.12 9.11
N LYS A 170 -14.50 -2.59 8.43
CA LYS A 170 -13.26 -2.05 9.00
C LYS A 170 -13.29 -0.53 9.12
N PHE A 171 -14.13 0.11 8.33
CA PHE A 171 -14.36 1.56 8.31
C PHE A 171 -15.83 1.87 8.59
N ASN A 172 -16.10 3.05 9.11
CA ASN A 172 -17.48 3.53 9.23
C ASN A 172 -18.07 3.91 7.87
N MET A 173 -17.23 4.43 6.98
CA MET A 173 -17.57 4.77 5.60
C MET A 173 -16.38 4.47 4.67
N ILE A 174 -16.69 4.26 3.40
CA ILE A 174 -15.73 4.33 2.31
C ILE A 174 -16.24 5.26 1.22
N PHE A 175 -15.35 5.78 0.41
CA PHE A 175 -15.68 6.37 -0.87
C PHE A 175 -14.82 5.74 -1.97
N GLN A 176 -15.36 5.75 -3.16
CA GLN A 176 -14.76 5.15 -4.35
C GLN A 176 -15.15 5.98 -5.58
N PHE A 177 -14.47 5.73 -6.69
CA PHE A 177 -14.66 6.49 -7.92
C PHE A 177 -15.26 5.67 -9.08
N GLU A 178 -15.58 4.40 -8.87
CA GLU A 178 -16.10 3.48 -9.89
C GLU A 178 -17.40 3.96 -10.53
N HIS A 179 -18.19 4.77 -9.81
CA HIS A 179 -19.43 5.34 -10.31
C HIS A 179 -19.21 6.55 -11.25
N LEU A 180 -17.97 6.99 -11.45
CA LEU A 180 -17.60 8.11 -12.32
C LEU A 180 -17.12 7.66 -13.71
N GLY A 181 -17.03 6.34 -13.95
CA GLY A 181 -16.56 5.71 -15.18
C GLY A 181 -17.65 5.32 -16.15
#